data_4375020a7687b25e66cc3fea73a46e1a
#
_entry.id   4375020a7687b25e66cc3fea73a46e1a
#
_cell.length_a   1.000
_cell.length_b   1.000
_cell.length_c   1.000
_cell.angle_alpha   90.00
_cell.angle_beta   90.00
_cell.angle_gamma   90.00
#
_symmetry.space_group_name_H-M   'P 1'
#
loop_
_entity.id
_entity.type
_entity.pdbx_description
1 polymer ?
#
loop_
_entity_poly.entity_id
_entity_poly.type
_entity_poly.pdbx_seq_one_letter_code
_entity_poly.pdbx_strand_id
1 'polypeptide(L)'
;MCRAFLSPCFKNSGTPTPQDDNDEMMIYRCNLGVISLNLPMIYEKSVEEGKDWIETLDFYLDMAKNINVRTYKYLSNLRASSSPLVFCEGGFDGGNLKPDEKIEPVLKYSTVSFGYGGLHELSMLATGKSHHDDESGFALKTLEHISKKAEEYKKKTGILFAVYGKRACRIKTIKPTKGCVTEESNANGED
;
A
#
# COMPACT_ATOMS: atom_id res chain seq x y z
N MET A 1 -2.24 -15.11 4.47
CA MET A 1 -1.77 -15.00 3.05
C MET A 1 -1.84 -13.53 2.66
N CYS A 2 -0.70 -12.90 2.44
CA CYS A 2 -0.68 -11.50 1.97
C CYS A 2 -1.08 -11.50 0.49
N ARG A 3 -2.18 -10.83 0.16
CA ARG A 3 -2.56 -10.60 -1.23
C ARG A 3 -1.78 -9.39 -1.74
N ALA A 4 -0.96 -9.59 -2.75
CA ALA A 4 -0.34 -8.49 -3.47
C ALA A 4 -1.35 -7.93 -4.47
N PHE A 5 -1.67 -6.65 -4.35
CA PHE A 5 -2.48 -5.94 -5.33
C PHE A 5 -1.57 -5.28 -6.35
N LEU A 6 -1.96 -5.34 -7.60
CA LEU A 6 -1.28 -4.67 -8.69
C LEU A 6 -2.12 -3.45 -9.11
N SER A 7 -1.46 -2.31 -9.27
CA SER A 7 -2.09 -1.15 -9.87
C SER A 7 -2.37 -1.45 -11.36
N PRO A 8 -3.50 -1.05 -11.92
CA PRO A 8 -3.76 -1.16 -13.36
C PRO A 8 -2.61 -0.55 -14.16
N CYS A 9 -2.16 -1.24 -15.20
CA CYS A 9 -1.10 -0.78 -16.09
C CYS A 9 -1.42 -1.20 -17.52
N PHE A 10 -1.40 -0.26 -18.42
CA PHE A 10 -1.66 -0.43 -19.84
C PHE A 10 -0.39 -0.15 -20.63
N LYS A 11 -0.18 -0.86 -21.74
CA LYS A 11 1.05 -0.74 -22.54
C LYS A 11 1.30 0.67 -23.05
N ASN A 12 0.23 1.38 -23.41
CA ASN A 12 0.31 2.66 -24.13
C ASN A 12 0.02 3.88 -23.26
N SER A 13 -0.64 3.72 -22.13
CA SER A 13 -0.92 4.82 -21.21
C SER A 13 -0.77 4.36 -19.76
N GLY A 14 -0.09 5.08 -18.95
CA GLY A 14 0.01 4.78 -17.52
C GLY A 14 -1.31 4.92 -16.76
N THR A 15 -2.40 5.35 -17.42
CA THR A 15 -3.73 5.57 -16.84
C THR A 15 -4.76 4.78 -17.64
N PRO A 16 -5.61 3.96 -17.00
CA PRO A 16 -6.65 3.23 -17.71
C PRO A 16 -7.65 4.19 -18.35
N THR A 17 -7.93 3.97 -19.63
CA THR A 17 -9.04 4.59 -20.34
C THR A 17 -10.04 3.51 -20.73
N PRO A 18 -11.34 3.83 -20.94
CA PRO A 18 -12.35 2.84 -21.36
C PRO A 18 -12.03 2.09 -22.67
N GLN A 19 -11.08 2.61 -23.45
CA GLN A 19 -10.67 2.00 -24.72
C GLN A 19 -9.47 1.04 -24.56
N ASP A 20 -8.84 1.00 -23.39
CA ASP A 20 -7.63 0.22 -23.15
C ASP A 20 -7.89 -1.18 -22.58
N ASP A 21 -9.15 -1.64 -22.56
CA ASP A 21 -9.57 -2.91 -21.94
C ASP A 21 -8.81 -4.15 -22.47
N ASN A 22 -8.28 -4.08 -23.69
CA ASN A 22 -7.53 -5.18 -24.31
C ASN A 22 -6.01 -5.09 -24.15
N ASP A 23 -5.49 -3.99 -23.57
CA ASP A 23 -4.05 -3.74 -23.48
C ASP A 23 -3.52 -3.76 -22.02
N GLU A 24 -4.36 -4.22 -21.08
CA GLU A 24 -3.95 -4.33 -19.68
C GLU A 24 -2.88 -5.41 -19.50
N MET A 25 -1.76 -5.00 -18.95
CA MET A 25 -0.68 -5.93 -18.62
C MET A 25 -0.97 -6.61 -17.28
N MET A 26 -1.49 -7.83 -17.32
CA MET A 26 -1.79 -8.62 -16.12
C MET A 26 -0.71 -9.65 -15.79
N ILE A 27 0.05 -10.09 -16.81
CA ILE A 27 1.01 -11.18 -16.71
C ILE A 27 2.41 -10.63 -16.42
N TYR A 28 3.24 -11.41 -15.74
CA TYR A 28 4.65 -11.11 -15.43
C TYR A 28 4.90 -9.85 -14.59
N ARG A 29 3.92 -9.43 -13.81
CA ARG A 29 4.03 -8.29 -12.90
C ARG A 29 4.10 -8.76 -11.45
N CYS A 30 4.81 -8.02 -10.61
CA CYS A 30 4.86 -8.32 -9.18
C CYS A 30 4.63 -7.07 -8.33
N ASN A 31 4.36 -7.29 -7.06
CA ASN A 31 4.38 -6.25 -6.05
C ASN A 31 5.76 -6.28 -5.36
N LEU A 32 6.51 -5.19 -5.46
CA LEU A 32 7.89 -5.09 -4.97
C LEU A 32 7.98 -4.86 -3.47
N GLY A 33 6.89 -4.38 -2.88
CA GLY A 33 6.87 -4.12 -1.45
C GLY A 33 5.59 -3.45 -1.00
N VAL A 34 5.33 -3.61 0.29
CA VAL A 34 4.16 -3.06 0.95
C VAL A 34 4.57 -2.35 2.22
N ILE A 35 4.17 -1.10 2.37
CA ILE A 35 4.30 -0.36 3.61
C ILE A 35 2.91 -0.13 4.17
N SER A 36 2.66 -0.66 5.38
CA SER A 36 1.35 -0.55 6.03
C SER A 36 1.33 0.59 7.02
N LEU A 37 0.33 1.45 6.90
CA LEU A 37 0.04 2.56 7.80
C LEU A 37 -0.89 2.08 8.91
N ASN A 38 -0.54 2.36 10.15
CA ASN A 38 -1.40 2.18 11.30
C ASN A 38 -2.19 3.49 11.51
N LEU A 39 -3.40 3.55 10.95
CA LEU A 39 -4.19 4.78 10.94
C LEU A 39 -4.55 5.28 12.34
N PRO A 40 -5.01 4.42 13.29
CA PRO A 40 -5.27 4.87 14.66
C PRO A 40 -4.07 5.52 15.33
N MET A 41 -2.90 4.90 15.23
CA MET A 41 -1.68 5.42 15.85
C MET A 41 -1.26 6.78 15.24
N ILE A 42 -1.42 6.94 13.93
CA ILE A 42 -1.13 8.22 13.25
C ILE A 42 -2.12 9.31 13.71
N TYR A 43 -3.39 8.93 13.90
CA TYR A 43 -4.42 9.85 14.39
C TYR A 43 -4.15 10.29 15.83
N GLU A 44 -3.90 9.34 16.75
CA GLU A 44 -3.52 9.65 18.14
C GLU A 44 -2.35 10.61 18.18
N LYS A 45 -1.34 10.36 17.34
CA LYS A 45 -0.17 11.24 17.26
C LYS A 45 -0.51 12.64 16.76
N SER A 46 -1.43 12.79 15.81
CA SER A 46 -1.88 14.10 15.36
C SER A 46 -2.54 14.88 16.49
N VAL A 47 -3.34 14.21 17.31
CA VAL A 47 -4.01 14.79 18.49
C VAL A 47 -3.00 15.18 19.57
N GLU A 48 -2.04 14.31 19.89
CA GLU A 48 -0.99 14.58 20.87
C GLU A 48 -0.13 15.80 20.48
N GLU A 49 0.21 15.92 19.19
CA GLU A 49 1.02 17.03 18.68
C GLU A 49 0.20 18.28 18.35
N GLY A 50 -1.13 18.24 18.46
CA GLY A 50 -2.02 19.35 18.10
C GLY A 50 -1.97 19.74 16.63
N LYS A 51 -1.64 18.77 15.75
CA LYS A 51 -1.54 18.95 14.30
C LYS A 51 -2.80 18.51 13.58
N ASP A 52 -2.99 19.05 12.39
CA ASP A 52 -4.05 18.56 11.51
C ASP A 52 -3.84 17.08 11.14
N TRP A 53 -4.94 16.32 11.13
CA TRP A 53 -4.95 14.92 10.80
C TRP A 53 -4.40 14.65 9.39
N ILE A 54 -4.84 15.43 8.41
CA ILE A 54 -4.45 15.25 7.01
C ILE A 54 -2.97 15.58 6.80
N GLU A 55 -2.47 16.63 7.44
CA GLU A 55 -1.04 16.97 7.39
C GLU A 55 -0.17 15.86 8.00
N THR A 56 -0.60 15.32 9.13
CA THR A 56 0.10 14.22 9.78
C THR A 56 0.07 12.95 8.92
N LEU A 57 -1.08 12.62 8.34
CA LEU A 57 -1.22 11.50 7.42
C LEU A 57 -0.33 11.67 6.18
N ASP A 58 -0.28 12.86 5.61
CA ASP A 58 0.56 13.19 4.46
C ASP A 58 2.05 13.01 4.76
N PHE A 59 2.49 13.41 5.95
CA PHE A 59 3.87 13.19 6.38
C PHE A 59 4.25 11.70 6.36
N TYR A 60 3.37 10.82 6.89
CA TYR A 60 3.62 9.38 6.90
C TYR A 60 3.50 8.75 5.50
N LEU A 61 2.59 9.24 4.67
CA LEU A 61 2.47 8.82 3.26
C LEU A 61 3.72 9.20 2.47
N ASP A 62 4.24 10.41 2.65
CA ASP A 62 5.49 10.85 2.00
C ASP A 62 6.70 10.03 2.45
N MET A 63 6.77 9.71 3.74
CA MET A 63 7.80 8.82 4.27
C MET A 63 7.72 7.43 3.63
N ALA A 64 6.53 6.83 3.58
CA ALA A 64 6.29 5.53 2.97
C ALA A 64 6.61 5.55 1.47
N LYS A 65 6.21 6.61 0.75
CA LYS A 65 6.59 6.82 -0.66
C LYS A 65 8.11 6.84 -0.83
N ASN A 66 8.82 7.60 0.00
CA ASN A 66 10.28 7.71 -0.11
C ASN A 66 10.97 6.36 0.10
N ILE A 67 10.50 5.55 1.06
CA ILE A 67 11.01 4.20 1.28
C ILE A 67 10.74 3.33 0.05
N ASN A 68 9.51 3.33 -0.48
CA ASN A 68 9.13 2.56 -1.65
C ASN A 68 9.97 2.96 -2.89
N VAL A 69 10.17 4.26 -3.13
CA VAL A 69 11.00 4.75 -4.24
C VAL A 69 12.47 4.32 -4.06
N ARG A 70 12.98 4.38 -2.83
CA ARG A 70 14.36 3.92 -2.54
C ARG A 70 14.50 2.41 -2.79
N THR A 71 13.53 1.62 -2.36
CA THR A 71 13.51 0.17 -2.60
C THR A 71 13.46 -0.13 -4.09
N TYR A 72 12.57 0.54 -4.84
CA TYR A 72 12.49 0.39 -6.29
C TYR A 72 13.83 0.69 -6.97
N LYS A 73 14.46 1.83 -6.65
CA LYS A 73 15.75 2.21 -7.19
C LYS A 73 16.86 1.23 -6.85
N TYR A 74 16.85 0.68 -5.64
CA TYR A 74 17.82 -0.34 -5.24
C TYR A 74 17.65 -1.60 -6.08
N LEU A 75 16.42 -2.11 -6.16
CA LEU A 75 16.12 -3.32 -6.95
C LEU A 75 16.43 -3.12 -8.43
N SER A 76 16.07 -1.98 -9.03
CA SER A 76 16.33 -1.67 -10.43
C SER A 76 17.81 -1.70 -10.79
N ASN A 77 18.72 -1.51 -9.84
CA ASN A 77 20.16 -1.56 -10.05
C ASN A 77 20.78 -2.95 -9.88
N LEU A 78 20.00 -3.95 -9.43
CA LEU A 78 20.50 -5.32 -9.33
C LEU A 78 20.73 -5.89 -10.73
N ARG A 79 21.70 -6.81 -10.84
CA ARG A 79 21.98 -7.54 -12.08
C ARG A 79 21.07 -8.77 -12.18
N ALA A 80 20.77 -9.19 -13.41
CA ALA A 80 19.98 -10.38 -13.68
C ALA A 80 20.61 -11.65 -13.09
N SER A 81 21.94 -11.68 -12.98
CA SER A 81 22.69 -12.76 -12.32
C SER A 81 22.34 -12.96 -10.82
N SER A 82 21.65 -12.00 -10.18
CA SER A 82 21.18 -12.16 -8.80
C SER A 82 20.10 -13.26 -8.66
N SER A 83 19.36 -13.54 -9.73
CA SER A 83 18.39 -14.63 -9.82
C SER A 83 18.24 -15.11 -11.26
N PRO A 84 19.19 -15.92 -11.77
CA PRO A 84 19.25 -16.29 -13.20
C PRO A 84 17.98 -16.99 -13.69
N LEU A 85 17.41 -17.92 -12.92
CA LEU A 85 16.17 -18.61 -13.28
C LEU A 85 14.99 -17.67 -13.51
N VAL A 86 14.96 -16.57 -12.77
CA VAL A 86 13.88 -15.58 -12.85
C VAL A 86 14.09 -14.61 -14.01
N PHE A 87 15.30 -14.10 -14.17
CA PHE A 87 15.56 -12.97 -15.05
C PHE A 87 16.24 -13.35 -16.37
N CYS A 88 16.95 -14.51 -16.43
CA CYS A 88 17.67 -14.93 -17.64
C CYS A 88 16.98 -16.11 -18.34
N GLU A 89 16.31 -16.99 -17.60
CA GLU A 89 15.80 -18.26 -18.10
C GLU A 89 14.27 -18.27 -18.32
N GLY A 90 13.65 -17.10 -18.47
CA GLY A 90 12.24 -16.98 -18.84
C GLY A 90 11.24 -17.05 -17.71
N GLY A 91 11.68 -17.02 -16.44
CA GLY A 91 10.79 -17.13 -15.29
C GLY A 91 9.93 -15.91 -15.01
N PHE A 92 10.38 -14.71 -15.39
CA PHE A 92 9.68 -13.46 -15.11
C PHE A 92 9.76 -12.53 -16.33
N ASP A 93 8.60 -12.05 -16.79
CA ASP A 93 8.44 -11.19 -17.99
C ASP A 93 9.20 -11.71 -19.22
N GLY A 94 9.16 -13.04 -19.42
CA GLY A 94 9.92 -13.68 -20.48
C GLY A 94 11.43 -13.78 -20.24
N GLY A 95 11.95 -13.22 -19.12
CA GLY A 95 13.28 -13.38 -18.55
C GLY A 95 14.42 -13.67 -19.50
N ASN A 96 14.67 -12.77 -20.46
CA ASN A 96 15.72 -12.95 -21.46
C ASN A 96 16.86 -11.96 -21.26
N LEU A 97 17.05 -11.50 -20.02
CA LEU A 97 18.15 -10.60 -19.70
C LEU A 97 19.47 -11.37 -19.67
N LYS A 98 20.53 -10.73 -20.14
CA LYS A 98 21.87 -11.26 -19.93
C LYS A 98 22.26 -11.12 -18.46
N PRO A 99 23.13 -12.02 -17.92
CA PRO A 99 23.52 -12.00 -16.52
C PRO A 99 24.04 -10.65 -16.02
N ASP A 100 24.68 -9.89 -16.88
CA ASP A 100 25.26 -8.57 -16.54
C ASP A 100 24.27 -7.40 -16.63
N GLU A 101 23.11 -7.60 -17.26
CA GLU A 101 22.11 -6.55 -17.44
C GLU A 101 21.39 -6.27 -16.13
N LYS A 102 20.93 -5.02 -15.99
CA LYS A 102 20.09 -4.62 -14.85
C LYS A 102 18.67 -5.14 -15.03
N ILE A 103 18.00 -5.46 -13.90
CA ILE A 103 16.62 -5.95 -13.92
C ILE A 103 15.57 -4.82 -14.07
N GLU A 104 16.00 -3.57 -14.19
CA GLU A 104 15.11 -2.40 -14.34
C GLU A 104 14.01 -2.57 -15.39
N PRO A 105 14.30 -3.06 -16.64
CA PRO A 105 13.27 -3.21 -17.66
C PRO A 105 12.12 -4.13 -17.24
N VAL A 106 12.45 -5.17 -16.47
CA VAL A 106 11.47 -6.15 -15.96
C VAL A 106 10.63 -5.56 -14.82
N LEU A 107 11.23 -4.68 -14.01
CA LEU A 107 10.54 -4.07 -12.88
C LEU A 107 9.63 -2.90 -13.26
N LYS A 108 9.76 -2.36 -14.46
CA LYS A 108 9.03 -1.17 -14.92
C LYS A 108 7.52 -1.23 -14.68
N TYR A 109 6.93 -2.40 -14.83
CA TYR A 109 5.49 -2.62 -14.66
C TYR A 109 5.10 -3.16 -13.29
N SER A 110 6.07 -3.30 -12.41
CA SER A 110 5.82 -3.77 -11.04
C SER A 110 5.22 -2.67 -10.18
N THR A 111 4.50 -3.08 -9.15
CA THR A 111 3.76 -2.17 -8.26
C THR A 111 4.43 -2.12 -6.89
N VAL A 112 4.43 -0.96 -6.27
CA VAL A 112 4.65 -0.79 -4.83
C VAL A 112 3.32 -0.44 -4.16
N SER A 113 3.15 -0.81 -2.90
CA SER A 113 1.83 -0.67 -2.29
C SER A 113 1.87 0.07 -0.96
N PHE A 114 0.80 0.84 -0.71
CA PHE A 114 0.42 1.31 0.60
C PHE A 114 -0.65 0.39 1.17
N GLY A 115 -0.36 -0.22 2.32
CA GLY A 115 -1.36 -0.89 3.12
C GLY A 115 -1.91 0.08 4.17
N TYR A 116 -3.14 -0.07 4.56
CA TYR A 116 -3.69 0.59 5.74
C TYR A 116 -4.38 -0.42 6.65
N GLY A 117 -4.31 -0.18 7.94
CA GLY A 117 -4.99 -0.97 8.96
C GLY A 117 -5.64 -0.09 9.99
N GLY A 118 -6.65 -0.62 10.66
CA GLY A 118 -7.31 0.07 11.75
C GLY A 118 -8.32 1.13 11.31
N LEU A 119 -8.97 0.97 10.15
CA LEU A 119 -9.95 1.95 9.66
C LEU A 119 -11.17 2.07 10.59
N HIS A 120 -11.61 0.95 11.17
CA HIS A 120 -12.69 0.93 12.15
C HIS A 120 -12.28 1.69 13.41
N GLU A 121 -11.12 1.36 13.94
CA GLU A 121 -10.57 1.97 15.14
C GLU A 121 -10.32 3.47 14.93
N LEU A 122 -9.85 3.86 13.74
CA LEU A 122 -9.71 5.27 13.35
C LEU A 122 -11.06 6.00 13.42
N SER A 123 -12.11 5.41 12.83
CA SER A 123 -13.46 6.00 12.85
C SER A 123 -13.98 6.15 14.27
N MET A 124 -13.84 5.12 15.10
CA MET A 124 -14.21 5.15 16.50
C MET A 124 -13.48 6.25 17.29
N LEU A 125 -12.18 6.42 17.07
CA LEU A 125 -11.39 7.46 17.74
C LEU A 125 -11.79 8.87 17.30
N ALA A 126 -12.06 9.06 16.01
CA ALA A 126 -12.31 10.38 15.44
C ALA A 126 -13.77 10.84 15.61
N THR A 127 -14.74 9.92 15.51
CA THR A 127 -16.17 10.24 15.44
C THR A 127 -17.01 9.61 16.55
N GLY A 128 -16.45 8.66 17.30
CA GLY A 128 -17.19 7.85 18.29
C GLY A 128 -18.12 6.81 17.67
N LYS A 129 -18.13 6.66 16.34
CA LYS A 129 -19.01 5.75 15.60
C LYS A 129 -18.22 4.77 14.74
N SER A 130 -18.80 3.60 14.47
CA SER A 130 -18.26 2.66 13.49
C SER A 130 -18.18 3.30 12.11
N HIS A 131 -17.20 2.92 11.30
CA HIS A 131 -17.06 3.40 9.91
C HIS A 131 -18.27 3.05 9.02
N HIS A 132 -19.14 2.11 9.44
CA HIS A 132 -20.40 1.79 8.77
C HIS A 132 -21.53 2.75 9.18
N ASP A 133 -21.46 3.29 10.39
CA ASP A 133 -22.50 4.15 10.98
C ASP A 133 -22.08 5.63 10.98
N ASP A 134 -20.91 5.93 10.46
CA ASP A 134 -20.35 7.27 10.40
C ASP A 134 -20.91 8.04 9.19
N GLU A 135 -21.96 8.82 9.43
CA GLU A 135 -22.59 9.69 8.44
C GLU A 135 -21.66 10.83 7.94
N SER A 136 -20.62 11.17 8.69
CA SER A 136 -19.65 12.20 8.30
C SER A 136 -18.79 11.75 7.13
N GLY A 137 -18.68 10.44 6.92
CA GLY A 137 -17.86 9.81 5.91
C GLY A 137 -16.36 10.00 6.17
N PHE A 138 -15.94 10.18 7.42
CA PHE A 138 -14.54 10.43 7.77
C PHE A 138 -13.61 9.33 7.29
N ALA A 139 -14.00 8.07 7.51
CA ALA A 139 -13.24 6.91 7.04
C ALA A 139 -13.12 6.88 5.50
N LEU A 140 -14.22 7.15 4.79
CA LEU A 140 -14.23 7.19 3.33
C LEU A 140 -13.34 8.32 2.79
N LYS A 141 -13.49 9.54 3.34
CA LYS A 141 -12.64 10.69 2.97
C LYS A 141 -11.16 10.42 3.18
N THR A 142 -10.81 9.71 4.26
CA THR A 142 -9.42 9.28 4.51
C THR A 142 -8.91 8.33 3.42
N LEU A 143 -9.71 7.35 3.00
CA LEU A 143 -9.33 6.42 1.93
C LEU A 143 -9.22 7.11 0.56
N GLU A 144 -10.14 8.02 0.27
CA GLU A 144 -10.09 8.83 -0.95
C GLU A 144 -8.82 9.68 -0.99
N HIS A 145 -8.45 10.28 0.16
CA HIS A 145 -7.22 11.05 0.28
C HIS A 145 -5.97 10.19 0.02
N ILE A 146 -5.88 9.02 0.65
CA ILE A 146 -4.77 8.08 0.43
C ILE A 146 -4.69 7.66 -1.04
N SER A 147 -5.83 7.35 -1.66
CA SER A 147 -5.89 6.96 -3.07
C SER A 147 -5.46 8.10 -4.00
N LYS A 148 -5.91 9.32 -3.74
CA LYS A 148 -5.50 10.52 -4.47
C LYS A 148 -3.99 10.75 -4.38
N LYS A 149 -3.42 10.62 -3.20
CA LYS A 149 -1.96 10.73 -2.99
C LYS A 149 -1.19 9.64 -3.74
N ALA A 150 -1.67 8.42 -3.76
CA ALA A 150 -1.04 7.34 -4.52
C ALA A 150 -0.99 7.67 -6.03
N GLU A 151 -2.08 8.22 -6.60
CA GLU A 151 -2.10 8.66 -7.99
C GLU A 151 -1.16 9.86 -8.25
N GLU A 152 -1.07 10.81 -7.31
CA GLU A 152 -0.10 11.91 -7.41
C GLU A 152 1.34 11.39 -7.41
N TYR A 153 1.68 10.43 -6.53
CA TYR A 153 3.00 9.83 -6.47
C TYR A 153 3.33 9.06 -7.75
N LYS A 154 2.36 8.31 -8.31
CA LYS A 154 2.50 7.65 -9.61
C LYS A 154 2.87 8.65 -10.71
N LYS A 155 2.14 9.78 -10.79
CA LYS A 155 2.43 10.84 -11.78
C LYS A 155 3.82 11.47 -11.60
N LYS A 156 4.25 11.68 -10.33
CA LYS A 156 5.54 12.31 -10.02
C LYS A 156 6.74 11.38 -10.21
N THR A 157 6.58 10.09 -9.96
CA THR A 157 7.71 9.14 -9.92
C THR A 157 7.76 8.19 -11.10
N GLY A 158 6.65 8.02 -11.83
CA GLY A 158 6.50 7.00 -12.87
C GLY A 158 6.38 5.57 -12.34
N ILE A 159 6.40 5.37 -11.00
CA ILE A 159 6.26 4.06 -10.36
C ILE A 159 4.78 3.81 -10.09
N LEU A 160 4.34 2.57 -10.29
CA LEU A 160 2.95 2.18 -10.05
C LEU A 160 2.73 1.99 -8.55
N PHE A 161 1.77 2.75 -8.00
CA PHE A 161 1.33 2.63 -6.61
C PHE A 161 -0.04 1.99 -6.53
N ALA A 162 -0.23 1.09 -5.56
CA ALA A 162 -1.52 0.53 -5.22
C ALA A 162 -1.85 0.80 -3.75
N VAL A 163 -3.14 0.90 -3.44
CA VAL A 163 -3.65 1.05 -2.07
C VAL A 163 -4.49 -0.18 -1.74
N TYR A 164 -4.29 -0.77 -0.56
CA TYR A 164 -5.11 -1.89 -0.12
C TYR A 164 -5.38 -1.86 1.38
N GLY A 165 -6.58 -2.28 1.76
CA GLY A 165 -6.97 -2.46 3.15
C GLY A 165 -6.46 -3.79 3.71
N LYS A 166 -5.77 -3.74 4.82
CA LYS A 166 -5.46 -4.94 5.59
C LYS A 166 -6.63 -5.17 6.55
N ARG A 167 -7.34 -6.31 6.41
CA ARG A 167 -8.23 -6.75 7.49
C ARG A 167 -7.42 -6.77 8.77
N ALA A 168 -7.99 -6.21 9.84
CA ALA A 168 -7.36 -6.13 11.14
C ALA A 168 -6.85 -7.51 11.57
N CYS A 169 -5.58 -7.77 11.30
CA CYS A 169 -4.85 -8.73 12.07
C CYS A 169 -4.61 -8.01 13.39
N ARG A 170 -5.04 -8.58 14.52
CA ARG A 170 -4.75 -8.05 15.86
C ARG A 170 -3.31 -7.59 15.88
N ILE A 171 -3.08 -6.32 15.65
CA ILE A 171 -1.80 -5.71 15.98
C ILE A 171 -1.83 -5.70 17.50
N LYS A 172 -1.04 -6.57 18.12
CA LYS A 172 -0.81 -6.47 19.57
C LYS A 172 -0.30 -5.06 19.80
N THR A 173 -1.18 -4.23 20.31
CA THR A 173 -0.87 -2.84 20.67
C THR A 173 0.29 -2.90 21.65
N ILE A 174 1.39 -2.29 21.29
CA ILE A 174 2.50 -2.09 22.20
C ILE A 174 2.01 -1.06 23.21
N LYS A 175 1.56 -1.57 24.36
CA LYS A 175 1.02 -0.89 25.56
C LYS A 175 -0.21 -0.01 25.29
N PRO A 176 -1.34 -0.30 25.95
CA PRO A 176 -2.48 0.59 25.92
C PRO A 176 -2.11 1.90 26.64
N THR A 177 -2.18 2.99 25.91
CA THR A 177 -2.35 4.31 26.53
C THR A 177 -3.65 4.27 27.31
N LYS A 178 -3.64 4.78 28.54
CA LYS A 178 -4.78 4.78 29.44
C LYS A 178 -6.01 5.32 28.73
N GLY A 179 -6.98 4.44 28.43
CA GLY A 179 -8.26 4.83 27.86
C GLY A 179 -8.86 3.88 26.82
N CYS A 180 -8.12 2.93 26.29
CA CYS A 180 -8.71 1.95 25.37
C CYS A 180 -9.24 0.74 26.15
N VAL A 181 -10.57 0.67 26.32
CA VAL A 181 -11.24 -0.48 26.89
C VAL A 181 -11.26 -1.59 25.84
N THR A 182 -10.49 -2.63 26.06
CA THR A 182 -10.60 -3.86 25.28
C THR A 182 -11.74 -4.69 25.85
N GLU A 183 -12.90 -4.69 25.20
CA GLU A 183 -13.86 -5.76 25.39
C GLU A 183 -13.30 -7.06 24.80
N GLU A 184 -12.88 -7.95 25.67
CA GLU A 184 -12.63 -9.35 25.34
C GLU A 184 -13.96 -10.02 24.96
N SER A 185 -14.25 -10.16 23.68
CA SER A 185 -15.27 -11.10 23.26
C SER A 185 -14.73 -12.51 23.42
N ASN A 186 -15.09 -13.17 24.49
CA ASN A 186 -14.97 -14.61 24.67
C ASN A 186 -15.80 -15.30 23.58
N ALA A 187 -15.13 -15.80 22.56
CA ALA A 187 -15.69 -16.79 21.64
C ALA A 187 -15.20 -18.17 22.08
N ASN A 188 -15.68 -18.62 23.22
CA ASN A 188 -15.76 -20.05 23.52
C ASN A 188 -17.17 -20.48 23.10
N GLY A 189 -17.31 -21.00 21.90
CA GLY A 189 -18.45 -21.78 21.46
C GLY A 189 -18.05 -23.23 21.58
N GLU A 190 -18.48 -23.85 22.66
CA GLU A 190 -18.70 -25.30 22.72
C GLU A 190 -19.92 -25.61 21.85
N ASP A 191 -19.76 -26.50 20.89
CA ASP A 191 -20.44 -27.73 20.50
C ASP A 191 -20.09 -28.10 19.06
#